data_11cd4ea05defcdfd74f9b2c55637f894
#
_entry.id   11cd4ea05defcdfd74f9b2c55637f894
#
_cell.length_a   1.000
_cell.length_b   1.000
_cell.length_c   1.000
_cell.angle_alpha   90.00
_cell.angle_beta   90.00
_cell.angle_gamma   90.00
#
_symmetry.space_group_name_H-M   'P 1'
#
loop_
_entity.id
_entity.type
_entity.pdbx_description
1 polymer ?
#
loop_
_entity_poly.entity_id
_entity_poly.type
_entity_poly.pdbx_seq_one_letter_code
_entity_poly.pdbx_strand_id
1 'polypeptide(L)'
;MIDLHTHSNFSDGTDSPAELINKALAAGVKVIALTDHDSVAGIAQASAALRPGISLVPGAEISCQSEDGVSVHMLGLLFDTANQDLISTMEKTRENRHGRMQRIIEKINEAGIEISINDVLAELADGATLGRPHLADALVKKGVVKSRDEAFSQMLHNKSKFYVAHYSPTPVEAIKLIKAAGGVAVIAHPMASHRGRTISFESFGDLITAGLDGVEVDHRDHSPDEKNALIELARENNLVMTGASDYHGNGKLNQLAEYTTNPEQWERLEALATQRRVINL
;
A
#
# COMPACT_ATOMS: atom_id res chain seq x y z
N MET A 1 19.37 -7.14 -0.97
CA MET A 1 17.99 -7.40 -0.57
C MET A 1 17.07 -6.67 -1.52
N ILE A 2 15.85 -7.16 -1.72
CA ILE A 2 14.84 -6.64 -2.64
C ILE A 2 13.56 -6.40 -1.84
N ASP A 3 13.14 -5.14 -1.71
CA ASP A 3 11.97 -4.74 -0.93
C ASP A 3 10.96 -4.03 -1.85
N LEU A 4 9.86 -4.71 -2.16
CA LEU A 4 8.91 -4.29 -3.19
C LEU A 4 7.66 -3.59 -2.67
N HIS A 5 7.63 -3.22 -1.37
CA HIS A 5 6.48 -2.55 -0.78
C HIS A 5 6.94 -1.60 0.33
N THR A 6 7.04 -0.31 -0.01
CA THR A 6 7.43 0.74 0.92
C THR A 6 6.67 2.04 0.66
N HIS A 7 6.46 2.83 1.71
CA HIS A 7 5.71 4.06 1.69
C HIS A 7 6.55 5.26 2.10
N SER A 8 6.26 6.39 1.48
CA SER A 8 6.82 7.68 1.83
C SER A 8 5.75 8.63 2.41
N ASN A 9 6.16 9.84 2.74
CA ASN A 9 5.25 10.89 3.16
C ASN A 9 4.35 11.46 2.04
N PHE A 10 4.42 10.88 0.83
CA PHE A 10 3.42 11.11 -0.23
C PHE A 10 2.17 10.24 -0.06
N SER A 11 2.16 9.35 0.93
CA SER A 11 0.95 8.68 1.43
C SER A 11 0.89 8.75 2.95
N ASP A 12 1.17 7.69 3.66
CA ASP A 12 1.06 7.57 5.12
C ASP A 12 2.35 7.09 5.80
N GLY A 13 3.45 7.04 5.07
CA GLY A 13 4.78 6.93 5.61
C GLY A 13 5.24 8.26 6.23
N THR A 14 6.31 8.23 7.02
CA THR A 14 6.85 9.42 7.70
C THR A 14 8.12 9.95 7.06
N ASP A 15 8.77 9.17 6.20
CA ASP A 15 10.00 9.57 5.53
C ASP A 15 9.70 10.18 4.16
N SER A 16 10.44 11.21 3.78
CA SER A 16 10.43 11.66 2.38
C SER A 16 10.97 10.57 1.46
N PRO A 17 10.62 10.55 0.17
CA PRO A 17 11.19 9.59 -0.78
C PRO A 17 12.73 9.58 -0.80
N ALA A 18 13.35 10.74 -0.62
CA ALA A 18 14.82 10.84 -0.56
C ALA A 18 15.40 10.20 0.71
N GLU A 19 14.76 10.40 1.86
CA GLU A 19 15.17 9.74 3.12
C GLU A 19 14.97 8.23 3.03
N LEU A 20 13.86 7.77 2.44
CA LEU A 20 13.57 6.37 2.21
C LEU A 20 14.69 5.70 1.39
N ILE A 21 15.09 6.29 0.25
CA ILE A 21 16.19 5.77 -0.58
C ILE A 21 17.50 5.68 0.21
N ASN A 22 17.84 6.72 0.97
CA ASN A 22 19.07 6.74 1.78
C ASN A 22 19.06 5.67 2.88
N LYS A 23 17.93 5.52 3.58
CA LYS A 23 17.74 4.49 4.61
C LYS A 23 17.79 3.07 4.02
N ALA A 24 17.14 2.86 2.88
CA ALA A 24 17.14 1.58 2.18
C ALA A 24 18.56 1.18 1.75
N LEU A 25 19.33 2.11 1.19
CA LEU A 25 20.72 1.88 0.84
C LEU A 25 21.56 1.52 2.08
N ALA A 26 21.40 2.24 3.19
CA ALA A 26 22.07 1.96 4.46
C ALA A 26 21.67 0.60 5.04
N ALA A 27 20.43 0.16 4.85
CA ALA A 27 19.96 -1.18 5.22
C ALA A 27 20.44 -2.29 4.27
N GLY A 28 21.14 -1.95 3.18
CA GLY A 28 21.68 -2.92 2.21
C GLY A 28 20.66 -3.38 1.16
N VAL A 29 19.54 -2.66 1.00
CA VAL A 29 18.57 -2.89 -0.08
C VAL A 29 19.21 -2.54 -1.42
N LYS A 30 19.03 -3.41 -2.42
CA LYS A 30 19.55 -3.24 -3.78
C LYS A 30 18.46 -2.84 -4.77
N VAL A 31 17.24 -3.31 -4.54
CA VAL A 31 16.05 -2.98 -5.32
C VAL A 31 14.95 -2.60 -4.33
N ILE A 32 14.40 -1.40 -4.47
CA ILE A 32 13.32 -0.89 -3.64
C ILE A 32 12.15 -0.45 -4.52
N ALA A 33 10.92 -0.79 -4.17
CA ALA A 33 9.75 -0.18 -4.77
C ALA A 33 9.20 0.94 -3.89
N LEU A 34 8.89 2.09 -4.49
CA LEU A 34 8.06 3.11 -3.86
C LEU A 34 6.62 2.88 -4.31
N THR A 35 5.75 2.55 -3.36
CA THR A 35 4.37 2.11 -3.59
C THR A 35 3.36 2.90 -2.75
N ASP A 36 3.50 4.22 -2.73
CA ASP A 36 2.59 5.10 -2.00
C ASP A 36 1.11 4.82 -2.33
N HIS A 37 0.24 4.90 -1.34
CA HIS A 37 -1.20 4.67 -1.51
C HIS A 37 -1.82 5.60 -2.54
N ASP A 38 -2.37 5.03 -3.61
CA ASP A 38 -3.08 5.72 -4.68
C ASP A 38 -2.31 6.92 -5.27
N SER A 39 -0.96 6.87 -5.28
CA SER A 39 -0.11 7.96 -5.70
C SER A 39 1.19 7.50 -6.35
N VAL A 40 1.64 8.25 -7.36
CA VAL A 40 2.96 8.12 -8.00
C VAL A 40 3.80 9.39 -7.80
N ALA A 41 3.31 10.34 -7.02
CA ALA A 41 3.91 11.68 -6.92
C ALA A 41 5.32 11.67 -6.30
N GLY A 42 5.62 10.70 -5.42
CA GLY A 42 6.94 10.56 -4.78
C GLY A 42 8.04 10.00 -5.69
N ILE A 43 7.69 9.37 -6.82
CA ILE A 43 8.65 8.64 -7.67
C ILE A 43 9.75 9.55 -8.22
N ALA A 44 9.40 10.77 -8.65
CA ALA A 44 10.40 11.70 -9.19
C ALA A 44 11.44 12.10 -8.13
N GLN A 45 11.01 12.35 -6.88
CA GLN A 45 11.90 12.68 -5.77
C GLN A 45 12.76 11.48 -5.36
N ALA A 46 12.19 10.27 -5.31
CA ALA A 46 12.94 9.05 -5.05
C ALA A 46 14.00 8.79 -6.12
N SER A 47 13.63 8.95 -7.41
CA SER A 47 14.55 8.80 -8.54
C SER A 47 15.72 9.78 -8.47
N ALA A 48 15.46 11.04 -8.14
CA ALA A 48 16.52 12.06 -7.99
C ALA A 48 17.46 11.77 -6.80
N ALA A 49 17.01 10.99 -5.84
CA ALA A 49 17.80 10.61 -4.65
C ALA A 49 18.63 9.32 -4.84
N LEU A 50 18.48 8.62 -5.97
CA LEU A 50 19.22 7.39 -6.23
C LEU A 50 20.74 7.58 -6.07
N ARG A 51 21.41 6.52 -5.65
CA ARG A 51 22.87 6.43 -5.49
C ARG A 51 23.36 5.12 -6.11
N PRO A 52 24.64 4.99 -6.43
CA PRO A 52 25.21 3.71 -6.87
C PRO A 52 24.89 2.59 -5.88
N GLY A 53 24.39 1.48 -6.39
CA GLY A 53 24.12 0.27 -5.60
C GLY A 53 22.67 0.10 -5.13
N ILE A 54 21.76 1.00 -5.49
CA ILE A 54 20.32 0.85 -5.29
C ILE A 54 19.56 1.24 -6.56
N SER A 55 18.52 0.48 -6.87
CA SER A 55 17.60 0.69 -8.00
C SER A 55 16.20 0.92 -7.49
N LEU A 56 15.41 1.77 -8.17
CA LEU A 56 14.03 2.09 -7.83
C LEU A 56 13.06 1.39 -8.78
N VAL A 57 12.10 0.70 -8.22
CA VAL A 57 10.92 0.16 -8.91
C VAL A 57 9.80 1.19 -8.77
N PRO A 58 9.35 1.83 -9.86
CA PRO A 58 8.19 2.71 -9.80
C PRO A 58 6.93 1.87 -9.58
N GLY A 59 6.10 2.28 -8.62
CA GLY A 59 4.87 1.57 -8.27
C GLY A 59 3.85 2.44 -7.55
N ALA A 60 2.74 1.84 -7.18
CA ALA A 60 1.72 2.39 -6.29
C ALA A 60 0.98 1.24 -5.59
N GLU A 61 0.54 1.45 -4.36
CA GLU A 61 -0.42 0.56 -3.69
C GLU A 61 -1.84 1.09 -3.90
N ILE A 62 -2.59 0.42 -4.77
CA ILE A 62 -3.93 0.81 -5.15
C ILE A 62 -4.92 0.26 -4.13
N SER A 63 -5.66 1.17 -3.51
CA SER A 63 -6.72 0.82 -2.56
C SER A 63 -7.93 0.29 -3.29
N CYS A 64 -8.33 -0.93 -2.96
CA CYS A 64 -9.46 -1.62 -3.55
C CYS A 64 -10.50 -2.01 -2.50
N GLN A 65 -11.71 -2.28 -2.95
CA GLN A 65 -12.76 -2.88 -2.14
C GLN A 65 -13.42 -4.00 -2.93
N SER A 66 -13.45 -5.21 -2.35
CA SER A 66 -14.19 -6.33 -2.94
C SER A 66 -15.70 -6.07 -2.91
N GLU A 67 -16.48 -6.81 -3.69
CA GLU A 67 -17.93 -6.66 -3.77
C GLU A 67 -18.63 -6.85 -2.41
N ASP A 68 -18.10 -7.70 -1.56
CA ASP A 68 -18.59 -7.94 -0.20
C ASP A 68 -18.02 -6.95 0.83
N GLY A 69 -17.31 -5.90 0.38
CA GLY A 69 -16.83 -4.79 1.21
C GLY A 69 -15.56 -5.07 1.99
N VAL A 70 -14.74 -6.05 1.59
CA VAL A 70 -13.41 -6.27 2.15
C VAL A 70 -12.43 -5.27 1.53
N SER A 71 -11.61 -4.62 2.37
CA SER A 71 -10.50 -3.77 1.91
C SER A 71 -9.37 -4.66 1.40
N VAL A 72 -8.95 -4.44 0.16
CA VAL A 72 -7.88 -5.16 -0.52
C VAL A 72 -6.90 -4.13 -1.06
N HIS A 73 -5.62 -4.42 -0.99
CA HIS A 73 -4.60 -3.57 -1.61
C HIS A 73 -3.91 -4.31 -2.75
N MET A 74 -3.69 -3.57 -3.83
CA MET A 74 -3.08 -4.10 -5.04
C MET A 74 -1.82 -3.30 -5.38
N LEU A 75 -0.65 -3.93 -5.31
CA LEU A 75 0.57 -3.31 -5.80
C LEU A 75 0.56 -3.33 -7.33
N GLY A 76 0.60 -2.16 -7.93
CA GLY A 76 1.01 -1.99 -9.31
C GLY A 76 2.50 -1.69 -9.32
N LEU A 77 3.28 -2.51 -10.03
CA LEU A 77 4.72 -2.34 -10.15
C LEU A 77 5.11 -2.18 -11.62
N LEU A 78 6.12 -1.35 -11.91
CA LEU A 78 6.69 -1.18 -13.26
C LEU A 78 5.66 -0.78 -14.35
N PHE A 79 4.56 -0.16 -13.98
CA PHE A 79 3.57 0.36 -14.91
C PHE A 79 3.96 1.75 -15.46
N ASP A 80 3.34 2.16 -16.56
CA ASP A 80 3.49 3.53 -17.06
C ASP A 80 2.84 4.53 -16.09
N THR A 81 3.66 5.25 -15.35
CA THR A 81 3.24 6.24 -14.37
C THR A 81 2.55 7.48 -14.97
N ALA A 82 2.44 7.56 -16.31
CA ALA A 82 1.68 8.56 -17.03
C ALA A 82 0.36 8.02 -17.62
N ASN A 83 0.01 6.75 -17.36
CA ASN A 83 -1.23 6.15 -17.84
C ASN A 83 -2.45 6.85 -17.21
N GLN A 84 -3.25 7.53 -18.04
CA GLN A 84 -4.33 8.41 -17.59
C GLN A 84 -5.47 7.65 -16.90
N ASP A 85 -5.81 6.45 -17.33
CA ASP A 85 -6.92 5.67 -16.75
C ASP A 85 -6.57 5.23 -15.34
N LEU A 86 -5.34 4.78 -15.11
CA LEU A 86 -4.87 4.38 -13.79
C LEU A 86 -4.72 5.60 -12.86
N ILE A 87 -4.14 6.71 -13.36
CA ILE A 87 -3.99 7.96 -12.60
C ILE A 87 -5.37 8.49 -12.19
N SER A 88 -6.32 8.62 -13.12
CA SER A 88 -7.65 9.15 -12.81
C SER A 88 -8.42 8.28 -11.81
N THR A 89 -8.22 6.95 -11.83
CA THR A 89 -8.80 6.04 -10.86
C THR A 89 -8.21 6.25 -9.46
N MET A 90 -6.88 6.41 -9.37
CA MET A 90 -6.21 6.74 -8.11
C MET A 90 -6.64 8.11 -7.57
N GLU A 91 -6.74 9.13 -8.43
CA GLU A 91 -7.22 10.48 -8.06
C GLU A 91 -8.65 10.42 -7.52
N LYS A 92 -9.57 9.75 -8.22
CA LYS A 92 -10.94 9.55 -7.77
C LYS A 92 -11.00 8.86 -6.40
N THR A 93 -10.13 7.88 -6.16
CA THR A 93 -10.03 7.20 -4.85
C THR A 93 -9.57 8.19 -3.77
N ARG A 94 -8.56 9.02 -4.06
CA ARG A 94 -8.06 10.05 -3.13
C ARG A 94 -9.11 11.11 -2.80
N GLU A 95 -9.84 11.62 -3.81
CA GLU A 95 -10.92 12.59 -3.62
C GLU A 95 -12.03 12.03 -2.71
N ASN A 96 -12.41 10.77 -2.93
CA ASN A 96 -13.39 10.11 -2.07
C ASN A 96 -12.91 9.93 -0.63
N ARG A 97 -11.60 9.82 -0.39
CA ARG A 97 -11.03 9.78 0.95
C ARG A 97 -11.23 11.09 1.73
N HIS A 98 -11.19 12.25 1.07
CA HIS A 98 -11.48 13.53 1.71
C HIS A 98 -12.93 13.59 2.24
N GLY A 99 -13.91 13.32 1.40
CA GLY A 99 -15.31 13.28 1.82
C GLY A 99 -15.61 12.23 2.88
N ARG A 100 -14.93 11.07 2.81
CA ARG A 100 -14.97 10.05 3.85
C ARG A 100 -14.42 10.56 5.17
N MET A 101 -13.28 11.25 5.15
CA MET A 101 -12.62 11.78 6.36
C MET A 101 -13.54 12.75 7.10
N GLN A 102 -14.16 13.68 6.38
CA GLN A 102 -15.12 14.61 6.97
C GLN A 102 -16.25 13.88 7.70
N ARG A 103 -16.86 12.86 7.06
CA ARG A 103 -17.93 12.07 7.67
C ARG A 103 -17.47 11.25 8.89
N ILE A 104 -16.21 10.78 8.90
CA ILE A 104 -15.64 10.10 10.08
C ILE A 104 -15.47 11.12 11.22
N ILE A 105 -14.96 12.30 10.93
CA ILE A 105 -14.77 13.39 11.89
C ILE A 105 -16.12 13.81 12.49
N GLU A 106 -17.16 13.97 11.69
CA GLU A 106 -18.52 14.27 12.15
C GLU A 106 -19.00 13.24 13.18
N LYS A 107 -18.87 11.95 12.88
CA LYS A 107 -19.25 10.88 13.82
C LYS A 107 -18.43 10.87 15.10
N ILE A 108 -17.16 11.22 15.04
CA ILE A 108 -16.28 11.32 16.22
C ILE A 108 -16.71 12.50 17.09
N ASN A 109 -17.03 13.64 16.47
CA ASN A 109 -17.53 14.83 17.18
C ASN A 109 -18.90 14.59 17.82
N GLU A 110 -19.82 13.88 17.15
CA GLU A 110 -21.11 13.46 17.72
C GLU A 110 -20.93 12.57 18.96
N ALA A 111 -19.81 11.85 19.05
CA ALA A 111 -19.47 11.06 20.25
C ALA A 111 -18.76 11.87 21.36
N GLY A 112 -18.66 13.20 21.21
CA GLY A 112 -18.08 14.09 22.21
C GLY A 112 -16.55 14.26 22.16
N ILE A 113 -15.91 13.84 21.05
CA ILE A 113 -14.46 13.98 20.86
C ILE A 113 -14.23 15.09 19.83
N GLU A 114 -13.69 16.23 20.27
CA GLU A 114 -13.45 17.37 19.39
C GLU A 114 -12.23 17.17 18.50
N ILE A 115 -12.47 17.03 17.18
CA ILE A 115 -11.44 16.98 16.15
C ILE A 115 -11.96 17.65 14.87
N SER A 116 -11.09 18.34 14.15
CA SER A 116 -11.42 19.01 12.89
C SER A 116 -10.64 18.43 11.73
N ILE A 117 -11.10 18.70 10.50
CA ILE A 117 -10.36 18.35 9.30
C ILE A 117 -8.98 19.04 9.25
N ASN A 118 -8.87 20.25 9.78
CA ASN A 118 -7.61 20.99 9.84
C ASN A 118 -6.59 20.31 10.79
N ASP A 119 -7.06 19.71 11.89
CA ASP A 119 -6.17 18.91 12.75
C ASP A 119 -5.56 17.73 12.01
N VAL A 120 -6.36 17.08 11.14
CA VAL A 120 -5.91 15.93 10.34
C VAL A 120 -4.99 16.38 9.18
N LEU A 121 -5.34 17.48 8.51
CA LEU A 121 -4.51 18.03 7.43
C LEU A 121 -3.16 18.56 7.92
N ALA A 122 -3.06 18.97 9.18
CA ALA A 122 -1.79 19.37 9.78
C ALA A 122 -0.79 18.21 9.95
N GLU A 123 -1.26 16.97 9.90
CA GLU A 123 -0.42 15.75 9.93
C GLU A 123 -0.11 15.22 8.50
N LEU A 124 -0.60 15.89 7.46
CA LEU A 124 -0.45 15.48 6.08
C LEU A 124 0.66 16.30 5.40
N ALA A 125 1.61 15.64 4.75
CA ALA A 125 2.58 16.32 3.90
C ALA A 125 1.92 16.85 2.61
N ASP A 126 2.50 17.88 2.01
CA ASP A 126 1.98 18.47 0.76
C ASP A 126 1.93 17.42 -0.36
N GLY A 127 0.75 17.24 -0.94
CA GLY A 127 0.51 16.29 -2.02
C GLY A 127 0.30 14.83 -1.57
N ALA A 128 0.34 14.57 -0.27
CA ALA A 128 0.16 13.21 0.27
C ALA A 128 -1.29 12.72 0.17
N THR A 129 -1.46 11.41 0.15
CA THR A 129 -2.76 10.74 0.15
C THR A 129 -3.36 10.71 1.56
N LEU A 130 -4.49 11.39 1.76
CA LEU A 130 -5.20 11.42 3.03
C LEU A 130 -5.73 10.02 3.41
N GLY A 131 -5.42 9.58 4.62
CA GLY A 131 -5.84 8.28 5.15
C GLY A 131 -6.18 8.31 6.63
N ARG A 132 -6.77 7.21 7.13
CA ARG A 132 -7.02 7.04 8.57
C ARG A 132 -5.78 7.13 9.46
N PRO A 133 -4.55 6.78 9.01
CA PRO A 133 -3.35 7.02 9.79
C PRO A 133 -3.17 8.47 10.20
N HIS A 134 -3.42 9.44 9.30
CA HIS A 134 -3.34 10.87 9.62
C HIS A 134 -4.38 11.32 10.65
N LEU A 135 -5.59 10.72 10.60
CA LEU A 135 -6.59 10.93 11.67
C LEU A 135 -6.11 10.33 13.00
N ALA A 136 -5.46 9.17 12.96
CA ALA A 136 -4.88 8.57 14.16
C ALA A 136 -3.80 9.48 14.77
N ASP A 137 -2.92 10.06 13.94
CA ASP A 137 -1.89 11.00 14.40
C ASP A 137 -2.51 12.24 15.02
N ALA A 138 -3.54 12.81 14.40
CA ALA A 138 -4.26 13.94 14.95
C ALA A 138 -4.92 13.61 16.30
N LEU A 139 -5.49 12.40 16.45
CA LEU A 139 -6.06 11.93 17.73
C LEU A 139 -4.98 11.74 18.80
N VAL A 140 -3.80 11.23 18.42
CA VAL A 140 -2.64 11.12 19.32
C VAL A 140 -2.18 12.50 19.77
N LYS A 141 -2.02 13.44 18.84
CA LYS A 141 -1.57 14.81 19.13
C LYS A 141 -2.55 15.57 20.05
N LYS A 142 -3.84 15.27 19.93
CA LYS A 142 -4.88 15.81 20.84
C LYS A 142 -4.97 15.05 22.18
N GLY A 143 -4.18 13.99 22.39
CA GLY A 143 -4.19 13.20 23.61
C GLY A 143 -5.43 12.32 23.80
N VAL A 144 -6.19 12.07 22.73
CA VAL A 144 -7.37 11.19 22.77
C VAL A 144 -6.95 9.72 22.87
N VAL A 145 -5.87 9.35 22.20
CA VAL A 145 -5.23 8.03 22.24
C VAL A 145 -3.72 8.18 22.36
N LYS A 146 -3.01 7.11 22.74
CA LYS A 146 -1.56 7.13 22.98
C LYS A 146 -0.72 6.78 21.74
N SER A 147 -1.29 6.07 20.77
CA SER A 147 -0.61 5.62 19.58
C SER A 147 -1.57 5.40 18.42
N ARG A 148 -1.02 5.28 17.19
CA ARG A 148 -1.80 4.85 16.01
C ARG A 148 -2.48 3.51 16.25
N ASP A 149 -1.78 2.54 16.85
CA ASP A 149 -2.31 1.20 17.12
C ASP A 149 -3.52 1.27 18.05
N GLU A 150 -3.46 2.11 19.09
CA GLU A 150 -4.60 2.33 19.97
C GLU A 150 -5.78 2.98 19.23
N ALA A 151 -5.52 3.98 18.39
CA ALA A 151 -6.56 4.60 17.56
C ALA A 151 -7.24 3.58 16.64
N PHE A 152 -6.48 2.72 15.98
CA PHE A 152 -7.04 1.69 15.10
C PHE A 152 -7.80 0.62 15.87
N SER A 153 -7.28 0.14 17.00
CA SER A 153 -7.94 -0.90 17.79
C SER A 153 -9.26 -0.43 18.43
N GLN A 154 -9.37 0.83 18.80
CA GLN A 154 -10.54 1.36 19.53
C GLN A 154 -11.54 2.08 18.61
N MET A 155 -11.06 2.84 17.59
CA MET A 155 -11.89 3.82 16.89
C MET A 155 -11.90 3.66 15.37
N LEU A 156 -10.78 3.32 14.74
CA LEU A 156 -10.62 3.46 13.29
C LEU A 156 -10.65 2.13 12.52
N HIS A 157 -10.92 1.01 13.18
CA HIS A 157 -11.08 -0.29 12.53
C HIS A 157 -12.37 -0.38 11.70
N ASN A 158 -12.43 -1.32 10.77
CA ASN A 158 -13.53 -1.44 9.80
C ASN A 158 -14.90 -1.80 10.42
N LYS A 159 -14.93 -2.30 11.66
CA LYS A 159 -16.16 -2.59 12.41
C LYS A 159 -16.54 -1.47 13.41
N SER A 160 -15.80 -0.39 13.43
CA SER A 160 -16.05 0.74 14.32
C SER A 160 -17.36 1.45 13.96
N LYS A 161 -18.05 2.00 14.97
CA LYS A 161 -19.21 2.89 14.77
C LYS A 161 -18.85 4.15 13.96
N PHE A 162 -17.57 4.52 13.93
CA PHE A 162 -17.07 5.66 13.17
C PHE A 162 -16.72 5.30 11.71
N TYR A 163 -16.76 4.02 11.35
CA TYR A 163 -16.43 3.59 9.99
C TYR A 163 -17.39 4.21 8.96
N VAL A 164 -16.82 4.67 7.86
CA VAL A 164 -17.54 5.17 6.69
C VAL A 164 -16.93 4.50 5.45
N ALA A 165 -17.75 3.90 4.62
CA ALA A 165 -17.33 3.37 3.33
C ALA A 165 -16.99 4.52 2.36
N HIS A 166 -16.13 4.26 1.38
CA HIS A 166 -15.78 5.20 0.32
C HIS A 166 -15.66 4.43 -1.00
N TYR A 167 -15.65 5.16 -2.10
CA TYR A 167 -15.35 4.58 -3.41
C TYR A 167 -13.90 4.10 -3.43
N SER A 168 -13.71 2.92 -3.94
CA SER A 168 -12.44 2.35 -4.39
C SER A 168 -12.76 1.41 -5.55
N PRO A 169 -11.85 1.21 -6.52
CA PRO A 169 -12.04 0.20 -7.54
C PRO A 169 -12.12 -1.18 -6.92
N THR A 170 -12.73 -2.13 -7.61
CA THR A 170 -12.60 -3.54 -7.24
C THR A 170 -11.18 -4.04 -7.53
N PRO A 171 -10.71 -5.10 -6.83
CA PRO A 171 -9.39 -5.69 -7.14
C PRO A 171 -9.25 -6.11 -8.60
N VAL A 172 -10.32 -6.63 -9.22
CA VAL A 172 -10.36 -7.01 -10.65
C VAL A 172 -10.16 -5.80 -11.56
N GLU A 173 -10.82 -4.66 -11.25
CA GLU A 173 -10.64 -3.41 -12.00
C GLU A 173 -9.21 -2.89 -11.86
N ALA A 174 -8.63 -2.89 -10.66
CA ALA A 174 -7.27 -2.46 -10.41
C ALA A 174 -6.25 -3.32 -11.19
N ILE A 175 -6.40 -4.65 -11.18
CA ILE A 175 -5.55 -5.56 -11.97
C ILE A 175 -5.60 -5.18 -13.45
N LYS A 176 -6.80 -5.04 -14.02
CA LYS A 176 -6.97 -4.70 -15.43
C LYS A 176 -6.31 -3.35 -15.80
N LEU A 177 -6.44 -2.34 -14.93
CA LEU A 177 -5.81 -1.03 -15.12
C LEU A 177 -4.29 -1.12 -15.05
N ILE A 178 -3.72 -1.84 -14.08
CA ILE A 178 -2.28 -2.07 -13.96
C ILE A 178 -1.76 -2.77 -15.22
N LYS A 179 -2.44 -3.83 -15.67
CA LYS A 179 -2.05 -4.59 -16.88
C LYS A 179 -2.17 -3.72 -18.15
N ALA A 180 -3.21 -2.92 -18.29
CA ALA A 180 -3.36 -1.98 -19.40
C ALA A 180 -2.27 -0.89 -19.41
N ALA A 181 -1.77 -0.50 -18.23
CA ALA A 181 -0.61 0.39 -18.06
C ALA A 181 0.74 -0.34 -18.27
N GLY A 182 0.73 -1.62 -18.67
CA GLY A 182 1.93 -2.44 -18.93
C GLY A 182 2.69 -2.88 -17.67
N GLY A 183 2.08 -2.76 -16.51
CA GLY A 183 2.64 -3.12 -15.23
C GLY A 183 2.38 -4.57 -14.80
N VAL A 184 2.85 -4.86 -13.59
CA VAL A 184 2.70 -6.14 -12.89
C VAL A 184 1.79 -5.94 -11.68
N ALA A 185 0.75 -6.77 -11.55
CA ALA A 185 -0.23 -6.70 -10.47
C ALA A 185 0.10 -7.76 -9.39
N VAL A 186 0.38 -7.31 -8.17
CA VAL A 186 0.64 -8.16 -7.00
C VAL A 186 -0.35 -7.82 -5.90
N ILE A 187 -1.05 -8.80 -5.36
CA ILE A 187 -1.91 -8.54 -4.20
C ILE A 187 -1.07 -8.40 -2.93
N ALA A 188 -1.24 -7.28 -2.22
CA ALA A 188 -0.50 -6.95 -1.01
C ALA A 188 -1.13 -7.61 0.22
N HIS A 189 -0.31 -8.18 1.09
CA HIS A 189 -0.64 -8.76 2.41
C HIS A 189 -2.08 -9.33 2.53
N PRO A 190 -2.53 -10.23 1.60
CA PRO A 190 -3.94 -10.59 1.44
C PRO A 190 -4.56 -11.31 2.64
N MET A 191 -3.73 -11.93 3.48
CA MET A 191 -4.17 -12.72 4.64
C MET A 191 -3.83 -12.05 5.99
N ALA A 192 -3.59 -10.74 6.02
CA ALA A 192 -3.34 -9.99 7.25
C ALA A 192 -4.60 -9.93 8.16
N SER A 193 -5.01 -11.08 8.68
CA SER A 193 -6.29 -11.30 9.38
C SER A 193 -6.46 -10.45 10.63
N HIS A 194 -5.36 -10.08 11.30
CA HIS A 194 -5.40 -9.18 12.46
C HIS A 194 -5.74 -7.73 12.10
N ARG A 195 -5.58 -7.31 10.81
CA ARG A 195 -6.01 -6.00 10.31
C ARG A 195 -7.53 -5.94 10.04
N GLY A 196 -8.22 -7.08 9.99
CA GLY A 196 -9.66 -7.14 9.74
C GLY A 196 -10.09 -8.34 8.92
N ARG A 197 -11.13 -8.14 8.09
CA ARG A 197 -11.59 -9.18 7.15
C ARG A 197 -10.59 -9.30 6.00
N THR A 198 -10.28 -10.53 5.63
CA THR A 198 -9.50 -10.90 4.45
C THR A 198 -10.43 -11.40 3.34
N ILE A 199 -9.96 -11.40 2.11
CA ILE A 199 -10.66 -12.08 1.00
C ILE A 199 -10.59 -13.59 1.20
N SER A 200 -11.54 -14.31 0.62
CA SER A 200 -11.52 -15.77 0.63
C SER A 200 -10.56 -16.31 -0.44
N PHE A 201 -10.09 -17.56 -0.27
CA PHE A 201 -9.25 -18.21 -1.28
C PHE A 201 -9.99 -18.40 -2.62
N GLU A 202 -11.32 -18.60 -2.60
CA GLU A 202 -12.12 -18.69 -3.82
C GLU A 202 -12.07 -17.42 -4.65
N SER A 203 -11.98 -16.25 -3.99
CA SER A 203 -11.89 -14.95 -4.68
C SER A 203 -10.62 -14.81 -5.54
N PHE A 204 -9.56 -15.55 -5.25
CA PHE A 204 -8.34 -15.52 -6.08
C PHE A 204 -8.57 -16.03 -7.50
N GLY A 205 -9.55 -16.90 -7.75
CA GLY A 205 -9.89 -17.37 -9.10
C GLY A 205 -10.22 -16.23 -10.05
N ASP A 206 -11.04 -15.26 -9.59
CA ASP A 206 -11.41 -14.08 -10.37
C ASP A 206 -10.22 -13.13 -10.57
N LEU A 207 -9.38 -12.96 -9.55
CA LEU A 207 -8.18 -12.13 -9.63
C LEU A 207 -7.16 -12.71 -10.63
N ILE A 208 -6.93 -14.02 -10.61
CA ILE A 208 -6.04 -14.73 -11.55
C ILE A 208 -6.60 -14.61 -12.97
N THR A 209 -7.90 -14.80 -13.14
CA THR A 209 -8.58 -14.63 -14.45
C THR A 209 -8.45 -13.19 -14.96
N ALA A 210 -8.44 -12.20 -14.08
CA ALA A 210 -8.23 -10.79 -14.42
C ALA A 210 -6.78 -10.45 -14.80
N GLY A 211 -5.81 -11.34 -14.50
CA GLY A 211 -4.39 -11.17 -14.81
C GLY A 211 -3.52 -10.86 -13.61
N LEU A 212 -3.89 -11.31 -12.39
CA LEU A 212 -3.02 -11.24 -11.23
C LEU A 212 -1.69 -11.96 -11.51
N ASP A 213 -0.58 -11.28 -11.33
CA ASP A 213 0.76 -11.80 -11.61
C ASP A 213 1.45 -12.38 -10.38
N GLY A 214 1.14 -11.86 -9.19
CA GLY A 214 1.84 -12.27 -7.98
C GLY A 214 1.04 -12.06 -6.70
N VAL A 215 1.58 -12.60 -5.62
CA VAL A 215 1.04 -12.50 -4.26
C VAL A 215 2.17 -12.21 -3.27
N GLU A 216 1.93 -11.26 -2.37
CA GLU A 216 2.82 -11.01 -1.24
C GLU A 216 2.64 -12.12 -0.21
N VAL A 217 3.65 -12.98 -0.08
CA VAL A 217 3.66 -14.13 0.82
C VAL A 217 4.37 -13.78 2.11
N ASP A 218 5.61 -13.29 1.98
CA ASP A 218 6.43 -12.96 3.13
C ASP A 218 6.14 -11.53 3.59
N HIS A 219 5.26 -11.44 4.57
CA HIS A 219 4.86 -10.21 5.20
C HIS A 219 4.76 -10.42 6.72
N ARG A 220 5.02 -9.35 7.50
CA ARG A 220 4.98 -9.36 8.96
C ARG A 220 3.64 -9.85 9.53
N ASP A 221 2.57 -9.46 8.86
CA ASP A 221 1.20 -9.69 9.33
C ASP A 221 0.60 -11.02 8.88
N HIS A 222 1.40 -11.86 8.24
CA HIS A 222 1.00 -13.23 7.92
C HIS A 222 1.56 -14.21 8.96
N SER A 223 0.68 -15.03 9.52
CA SER A 223 1.06 -16.20 10.31
C SER A 223 1.77 -17.26 9.44
N PRO A 224 2.49 -18.21 10.03
CA PRO A 224 3.10 -19.31 9.28
C PRO A 224 2.09 -20.11 8.45
N ASP A 225 0.88 -20.34 8.95
CA ASP A 225 -0.16 -21.10 8.24
C ASP A 225 -0.70 -20.30 7.04
N GLU A 226 -0.92 -18.99 7.20
CA GLU A 226 -1.32 -18.09 6.11
C GLU A 226 -0.26 -18.04 5.01
N LYS A 227 1.04 -17.95 5.38
CA LYS A 227 2.15 -18.02 4.41
C LYS A 227 2.16 -19.33 3.64
N ASN A 228 2.01 -20.46 4.34
CA ASN A 228 1.99 -21.78 3.70
C ASN A 228 0.83 -21.89 2.70
N ALA A 229 -0.36 -21.45 3.07
CA ALA A 229 -1.51 -21.46 2.18
C ALA A 229 -1.32 -20.56 0.94
N LEU A 230 -0.70 -19.38 1.11
CA LEU A 230 -0.36 -18.48 -0.01
C LEU A 230 0.73 -19.08 -0.92
N ILE A 231 1.70 -19.82 -0.36
CA ILE A 231 2.73 -20.53 -1.15
C ILE A 231 2.07 -21.61 -2.03
N GLU A 232 1.15 -22.39 -1.46
CA GLU A 232 0.41 -23.42 -2.21
C GLU A 232 -0.41 -22.78 -3.33
N LEU A 233 -1.21 -21.76 -3.02
CA LEU A 233 -1.97 -21.00 -4.02
C LEU A 233 -1.07 -20.47 -5.15
N ALA A 234 0.07 -19.87 -4.80
CA ALA A 234 0.98 -19.30 -5.77
C ALA A 234 1.60 -20.36 -6.69
N ARG A 235 1.96 -21.51 -6.15
CA ARG A 235 2.52 -22.64 -6.92
C ARG A 235 1.50 -23.24 -7.88
N GLU A 236 0.29 -23.50 -7.40
CA GLU A 236 -0.79 -24.05 -8.21
C GLU A 236 -1.17 -23.16 -9.40
N ASN A 237 -1.05 -21.85 -9.23
CA ASN A 237 -1.46 -20.86 -10.22
C ASN A 237 -0.29 -20.15 -10.92
N ASN A 238 0.95 -20.62 -10.72
CA ASN A 238 2.17 -20.04 -11.29
C ASN A 238 2.33 -18.52 -11.00
N LEU A 239 1.84 -18.04 -9.85
CA LEU A 239 2.02 -16.65 -9.44
C LEU A 239 3.44 -16.41 -8.93
N VAL A 240 3.92 -15.17 -9.07
CA VAL A 240 5.15 -14.72 -8.45
C VAL A 240 4.91 -14.56 -6.93
N MET A 241 5.84 -15.06 -6.14
CA MET A 241 5.82 -14.90 -4.68
C MET A 241 6.73 -13.75 -4.28
N THR A 242 6.16 -12.70 -3.69
CA THR A 242 6.95 -11.58 -3.17
C THR A 242 7.03 -11.63 -1.65
N GLY A 243 8.03 -10.93 -1.13
CA GLY A 243 8.16 -10.59 0.27
C GLY A 243 8.58 -9.13 0.37
N ALA A 244 8.01 -8.39 1.30
CA ALA A 244 8.29 -6.99 1.46
C ALA A 244 8.00 -6.50 2.88
N SER A 245 8.55 -5.34 3.22
CA SER A 245 8.47 -4.80 4.57
C SER A 245 7.17 -4.07 4.87
N ASP A 246 6.50 -3.50 3.88
CA ASP A 246 5.41 -2.55 4.08
C ASP A 246 5.84 -1.41 5.02
N TYR A 247 7.08 -0.89 4.78
CA TYR A 247 7.73 0.11 5.60
C TYR A 247 7.03 1.47 5.52
N HIS A 248 6.83 2.12 6.68
CA HIS A 248 6.17 3.43 6.79
C HIS A 248 6.97 4.43 7.66
N GLY A 249 8.28 4.24 7.78
CA GLY A 249 9.07 5.05 8.71
C GLY A 249 8.67 4.81 10.17
N ASN A 250 8.49 5.89 10.91
CA ASN A 250 8.02 5.82 12.30
C ASN A 250 6.50 5.56 12.42
N GLY A 251 5.78 5.48 11.31
CA GLY A 251 4.33 5.26 11.28
C GLY A 251 3.91 3.82 11.61
N LYS A 252 4.80 2.85 11.44
CA LYS A 252 4.61 1.44 11.78
C LYS A 252 5.89 0.87 12.40
N LEU A 253 5.78 -0.31 13.00
CA LEU A 253 6.95 -1.04 13.57
C LEU A 253 7.78 -1.78 12.51
N ASN A 254 7.32 -1.82 11.26
CA ASN A 254 7.95 -2.51 10.15
C ASN A 254 9.33 -1.90 9.85
N GLN A 255 10.33 -2.73 9.66
CA GLN A 255 11.70 -2.30 9.34
C GLN A 255 11.99 -2.54 7.86
N LEU A 256 12.75 -1.65 7.23
CA LEU A 256 13.21 -1.86 5.85
C LEU A 256 13.89 -3.21 5.69
N ALA A 257 13.51 -3.94 4.63
CA ALA A 257 14.00 -5.28 4.33
C ALA A 257 13.78 -6.32 5.44
N GLU A 258 12.82 -6.10 6.34
CA GLU A 258 12.40 -7.09 7.35
C GLU A 258 11.93 -8.39 6.69
N TYR A 259 11.24 -8.26 5.56
CA TYR A 259 10.95 -9.30 4.59
C TYR A 259 11.39 -8.84 3.20
N THR A 260 11.79 -9.80 2.36
CA THR A 260 12.37 -9.49 1.05
C THR A 260 11.91 -10.49 -0.01
N THR A 261 11.88 -10.03 -1.25
CA THR A 261 11.60 -10.87 -2.40
C THR A 261 12.86 -11.66 -2.80
N ASN A 262 12.70 -12.94 -3.08
CA ASN A 262 13.76 -13.80 -3.60
C ASN A 262 14.22 -13.28 -4.98
N PRO A 263 15.54 -13.26 -5.30
CA PRO A 263 16.04 -12.80 -6.59
C PRO A 263 15.41 -13.48 -7.81
N GLU A 264 15.20 -14.80 -7.76
CA GLU A 264 14.54 -15.53 -8.87
C GLU A 264 13.09 -15.09 -9.07
N GLN A 265 12.36 -14.82 -7.99
CA GLN A 265 10.99 -14.29 -8.07
C GLN A 265 10.97 -12.87 -8.60
N TRP A 266 11.96 -12.06 -8.23
CA TRP A 266 12.12 -10.72 -8.77
C TRP A 266 12.38 -10.74 -10.29
N GLU A 267 13.29 -11.56 -10.77
CA GLU A 267 13.57 -11.72 -12.20
C GLU A 267 12.31 -12.15 -12.99
N ARG A 268 11.52 -13.07 -12.42
CA ARG A 268 10.22 -13.46 -13.00
C ARG A 268 9.26 -12.28 -13.06
N LEU A 269 9.15 -11.51 -11.97
CA LEU A 269 8.26 -10.36 -11.89
C LEU A 269 8.67 -9.28 -12.90
N GLU A 270 9.94 -8.91 -12.94
CA GLU A 270 10.46 -7.90 -13.86
C GLU A 270 10.23 -8.27 -15.32
N ALA A 271 10.34 -9.56 -15.67
CA ALA A 271 10.10 -10.06 -17.01
C ALA A 271 8.62 -9.94 -17.47
N LEU A 272 7.67 -9.81 -16.56
CA LEU A 272 6.25 -9.64 -16.87
C LEU A 272 5.88 -8.19 -17.23
N ALA A 273 6.71 -7.22 -16.85
CA ALA A 273 6.47 -5.80 -17.14
C ALA A 273 6.77 -5.50 -18.62
N THR A 274 5.88 -4.73 -19.27
CA THR A 274 6.00 -4.44 -20.71
C THR A 274 6.35 -3.00 -21.04
N GLN A 275 6.11 -2.04 -20.13
CA GLN A 275 6.26 -0.61 -20.39
C GLN A 275 7.42 0.03 -19.62
N ARG A 276 7.49 -0.16 -18.32
CA ARG A 276 8.50 0.46 -17.49
C ARG A 276 9.59 -0.53 -17.07
N ARG A 277 10.76 0.03 -16.85
CA ARG A 277 11.90 -0.69 -16.30
C ARG A 277 12.28 -0.10 -14.96
N VAL A 278 13.08 -0.84 -14.22
CA VAL A 278 13.75 -0.37 -13.02
C VAL A 278 14.54 0.90 -13.33
N ILE A 279 14.43 1.89 -12.46
CA ILE A 279 15.17 3.16 -12.57
C ILE A 279 16.52 2.99 -11.87
N ASN A 280 17.57 3.20 -12.63
CA ASN A 280 18.95 3.19 -12.17
C ASN A 280 19.56 4.57 -12.37
N LEU A 281 20.71 4.83 -11.67
CA LEU A 281 21.56 5.98 -11.97
C LEU A 281 22.14 5.87 -13.38
#